data_344d915c6edeb0b4cbaa4d77b90c581d
#
_entry.id   344d915c6edeb0b4cbaa4d77b90c581d
#
_cell.length_a   1.000
_cell.length_b   1.000
_cell.length_c   1.000
_cell.angle_alpha   90.00
_cell.angle_beta   90.00
_cell.angle_gamma   90.00
#
_symmetry.space_group_name_H-M   'P 1'
#
loop_
_entity.id
_entity.type
_entity.pdbx_description
1 polymer ?
#
loop_
_entity_poly.entity_id
_entity_poly.type
_entity_poly.pdbx_seq_one_letter_code
_entity_poly.pdbx_strand_id
1 'polypeptide(L)'
;GVLSAQSGPKVIPGPTWTELVNWPVVLQEALDGHPFSLIWSEVAKDKVGYKAFLDQFHKKHPHYKKAFVVHRHFDPGERCEVDYAGDKIEWIDVKSGEVKEVVVFVGILGFSQKIFAESTVDQKGDNFVRSHVRMYKYFGGVPKITVPDCLKQGVTRCHRYDPEINRSYQSMAQDFGTVIVPARPRHPKDKGLVEGAVKITMRLFKWRYRKHMFTSLAEINAALLACCSEINDKAHTRFKISRNQSWQTKELSQLKALPLNEYQVASYKTATVWADGHVNFENMYYSVPHQYRGERVDVKATDKFVEIYFASERIAVHERSRRS
;
A
#
# COMPACT_ATOMS: atom_id res chain seq x y z
N GLY A 1 -88.29 -6.28 0.91
CA GLY A 1 -87.35 -6.09 -0.15
C GLY A 1 -85.97 -5.96 0.43
N VAL A 2 -85.18 -7.01 0.36
CA VAL A 2 -83.77 -7.02 0.76
C VAL A 2 -82.92 -6.69 -0.48
N LEU A 3 -82.35 -5.49 -0.48
CA LEU A 3 -81.38 -5.11 -1.53
C LEU A 3 -80.01 -5.84 -1.28
N SER A 4 -79.72 -6.76 -2.16
CA SER A 4 -78.42 -7.40 -2.22
C SER A 4 -77.39 -6.41 -2.72
N ALA A 5 -76.43 -6.04 -1.87
CA ALA A 5 -75.28 -5.28 -2.27
C ALA A 5 -74.39 -6.10 -3.23
N GLN A 6 -74.34 -5.68 -4.49
CA GLN A 6 -73.35 -6.24 -5.46
C GLN A 6 -71.94 -5.79 -5.04
N SER A 7 -71.13 -6.76 -4.66
CA SER A 7 -69.70 -6.53 -4.46
C SER A 7 -69.05 -6.22 -5.81
N GLY A 8 -68.51 -4.98 -5.94
CA GLY A 8 -67.73 -4.57 -7.11
C GLY A 8 -66.55 -5.50 -7.35
N PRO A 9 -65.98 -5.49 -8.55
CA PRO A 9 -64.86 -6.38 -8.89
C PRO A 9 -63.69 -6.12 -7.95
N LYS A 10 -63.19 -7.19 -7.29
CA LYS A 10 -61.98 -7.14 -6.49
C LYS A 10 -60.82 -6.80 -7.43
N VAL A 11 -60.29 -5.61 -7.26
CA VAL A 11 -59.04 -5.19 -7.91
C VAL A 11 -57.92 -6.07 -7.35
N ILE A 12 -57.40 -6.97 -8.18
CA ILE A 12 -56.21 -7.75 -7.84
C ILE A 12 -55.04 -6.78 -7.83
N PRO A 13 -54.37 -6.56 -6.68
CA PRO A 13 -53.20 -5.68 -6.65
C PRO A 13 -52.11 -6.26 -7.58
N GLY A 14 -51.55 -5.37 -8.40
CA GLY A 14 -50.44 -5.75 -9.27
C GLY A 14 -49.24 -6.26 -8.47
N PRO A 15 -48.29 -6.94 -9.13
CA PRO A 15 -47.13 -7.52 -8.45
C PRO A 15 -46.38 -6.46 -7.66
N THR A 16 -46.05 -6.78 -6.41
CA THR A 16 -45.22 -5.91 -5.57
C THR A 16 -43.80 -5.83 -6.11
N TRP A 17 -43.08 -4.72 -5.88
CA TRP A 17 -41.69 -4.57 -6.35
C TRP A 17 -40.79 -5.76 -5.91
N THR A 18 -41.13 -6.41 -4.78
CA THR A 18 -40.41 -7.57 -4.26
C THR A 18 -40.56 -8.83 -5.12
N GLU A 19 -41.63 -8.91 -5.91
CA GLU A 19 -41.87 -10.01 -6.86
C GLU A 19 -41.21 -9.74 -8.21
N LEU A 20 -40.90 -8.49 -8.51
CA LEU A 20 -40.22 -8.07 -9.74
C LEU A 20 -38.69 -8.19 -9.68
N VAL A 21 -38.13 -8.50 -8.51
CA VAL A 21 -36.68 -8.66 -8.30
C VAL A 21 -36.34 -10.15 -8.28
N ASN A 22 -35.38 -10.54 -9.12
CA ASN A 22 -34.85 -11.93 -9.12
C ASN A 22 -33.87 -12.13 -7.96
N TRP A 23 -34.41 -12.50 -6.79
CA TRP A 23 -33.62 -12.64 -5.55
C TRP A 23 -32.53 -13.73 -5.62
N PRO A 24 -32.70 -14.88 -6.29
CA PRO A 24 -31.62 -15.83 -6.53
C PRO A 24 -30.40 -15.22 -7.22
N VAL A 25 -30.60 -14.38 -8.24
CA VAL A 25 -29.52 -13.66 -8.92
C VAL A 25 -28.88 -12.63 -7.97
N VAL A 26 -29.68 -11.87 -7.23
CA VAL A 26 -29.17 -10.93 -6.22
C VAL A 26 -28.32 -11.64 -5.16
N LEU A 27 -28.73 -12.84 -4.74
CA LEU A 27 -27.96 -13.64 -3.79
C LEU A 27 -26.63 -14.09 -4.40
N GLN A 28 -26.63 -14.57 -5.65
CA GLN A 28 -25.42 -15.01 -6.33
C GLN A 28 -24.42 -13.85 -6.49
N GLU A 29 -24.88 -12.70 -6.98
CA GLU A 29 -24.04 -11.50 -7.12
C GLU A 29 -23.45 -11.05 -5.77
N ALA A 30 -24.25 -11.15 -4.70
CA ALA A 30 -23.79 -10.83 -3.35
C ALA A 30 -22.78 -11.85 -2.81
N LEU A 31 -22.93 -13.14 -3.15
CA LEU A 31 -21.97 -14.21 -2.81
C LEU A 31 -20.65 -14.06 -3.59
N ASP A 32 -20.73 -13.60 -4.84
CA ASP A 32 -19.57 -13.30 -5.69
C ASP A 32 -18.81 -12.03 -5.21
N GLY A 33 -19.37 -11.33 -4.23
CA GLY A 33 -18.71 -10.20 -3.54
C GLY A 33 -18.99 -8.84 -4.16
N HIS A 34 -19.94 -8.74 -5.07
CA HIS A 34 -20.35 -7.46 -5.67
C HIS A 34 -21.02 -6.55 -4.63
N PRO A 35 -20.76 -5.22 -4.67
CA PRO A 35 -21.37 -4.26 -3.75
C PRO A 35 -22.89 -4.21 -3.89
N PHE A 36 -23.63 -4.31 -2.80
CA PHE A 36 -25.09 -4.22 -2.82
C PHE A 36 -25.62 -2.94 -3.48
N SER A 37 -24.87 -1.84 -3.41
CA SER A 37 -25.25 -0.58 -4.07
C SER A 37 -25.27 -0.70 -5.59
N LEU A 38 -24.35 -1.47 -6.16
CA LEU A 38 -24.31 -1.74 -7.61
C LEU A 38 -25.43 -2.71 -8.00
N ILE A 39 -25.60 -3.81 -7.27
CA ILE A 39 -26.69 -4.77 -7.48
C ILE A 39 -28.06 -4.05 -7.43
N TRP A 40 -28.27 -3.26 -6.38
CA TRP A 40 -29.49 -2.45 -6.26
C TRP A 40 -29.68 -1.48 -7.44
N SER A 41 -28.61 -0.80 -7.86
CA SER A 41 -28.70 0.17 -8.96
C SER A 41 -29.11 -0.45 -10.29
N GLU A 42 -28.80 -1.74 -10.48
CA GLU A 42 -29.12 -2.48 -11.68
C GLU A 42 -30.53 -3.10 -11.63
N VAL A 43 -30.90 -3.72 -10.50
CA VAL A 43 -32.13 -4.53 -10.45
C VAL A 43 -33.33 -3.85 -9.79
N ALA A 44 -33.13 -2.79 -9.02
CA ALA A 44 -34.21 -2.25 -8.16
C ALA A 44 -34.20 -0.72 -7.97
N LYS A 45 -33.28 0.04 -8.57
CA LYS A 45 -33.17 1.50 -8.38
C LYS A 45 -34.44 2.24 -8.70
N ASP A 46 -35.15 1.86 -9.76
CA ASP A 46 -36.39 2.49 -10.22
C ASP A 46 -37.64 1.95 -9.52
N LYS A 47 -37.48 0.96 -8.63
CA LYS A 47 -38.59 0.28 -7.96
C LYS A 47 -38.65 0.56 -6.47
N VAL A 48 -37.51 0.74 -5.81
CA VAL A 48 -37.45 0.87 -4.35
C VAL A 48 -36.13 1.54 -3.90
N GLY A 49 -36.21 2.23 -2.75
CA GLY A 49 -35.01 2.81 -2.11
C GLY A 49 -34.02 1.73 -1.61
N TYR A 50 -32.75 2.07 -1.62
CA TYR A 50 -31.65 1.16 -1.27
C TYR A 50 -31.81 0.48 0.11
N LYS A 51 -32.25 1.21 1.13
CA LYS A 51 -32.47 0.68 2.47
C LYS A 51 -33.54 -0.42 2.48
N ALA A 52 -34.70 -0.16 1.86
CA ALA A 52 -35.80 -1.13 1.79
C ALA A 52 -35.42 -2.37 0.96
N PHE A 53 -34.59 -2.21 -0.08
CA PHE A 53 -34.01 -3.31 -0.83
C PHE A 53 -33.13 -4.20 0.07
N LEU A 54 -32.22 -3.64 0.85
CA LEU A 54 -31.36 -4.38 1.79
C LEU A 54 -32.17 -5.10 2.87
N ASP A 55 -33.16 -4.41 3.47
CA ASP A 55 -34.02 -4.99 4.51
C ASP A 55 -34.78 -6.22 3.97
N GLN A 56 -35.30 -6.12 2.74
CA GLN A 56 -36.01 -7.23 2.09
C GLN A 56 -35.06 -8.38 1.71
N PHE A 57 -33.82 -8.06 1.24
CA PHE A 57 -32.80 -9.07 0.97
C PHE A 57 -32.48 -9.89 2.23
N HIS A 58 -32.19 -9.22 3.34
CA HIS A 58 -31.89 -9.90 4.60
C HIS A 58 -33.08 -10.68 5.16
N LYS A 59 -34.31 -10.21 4.93
CA LYS A 59 -35.53 -10.94 5.29
C LYS A 59 -35.69 -12.23 4.48
N LYS A 60 -35.38 -12.19 3.18
CA LYS A 60 -35.45 -13.38 2.28
C LYS A 60 -34.28 -14.32 2.47
N HIS A 61 -33.11 -13.80 2.83
CA HIS A 61 -31.88 -14.58 3.01
C HIS A 61 -31.30 -14.39 4.43
N PRO A 62 -31.99 -14.88 5.49
CA PRO A 62 -31.57 -14.70 6.88
C PRO A 62 -30.24 -15.38 7.19
N HIS A 63 -29.87 -16.40 6.40
CA HIS A 63 -28.60 -17.12 6.51
C HIS A 63 -27.49 -16.49 5.67
N TYR A 64 -27.78 -15.46 4.86
CA TYR A 64 -26.74 -14.72 4.18
C TYR A 64 -25.84 -14.04 5.20
N LYS A 65 -24.71 -14.64 5.43
CA LYS A 65 -23.61 -14.02 6.16
C LYS A 65 -22.74 -13.38 5.10
N LYS A 66 -22.71 -12.04 5.06
CA LYS A 66 -21.69 -11.30 4.32
C LYS A 66 -20.37 -12.03 4.53
N ALA A 67 -19.68 -12.40 3.43
CA ALA A 67 -18.46 -13.21 3.48
C ALA A 67 -17.65 -12.84 4.72
N PHE A 68 -17.35 -13.81 5.55
CA PHE A 68 -16.67 -13.59 6.83
C PHE A 68 -15.46 -12.71 6.54
N VAL A 69 -15.48 -11.49 7.05
CA VAL A 69 -14.27 -10.70 7.19
C VAL A 69 -13.49 -11.43 8.25
N VAL A 70 -12.60 -12.32 7.83
CA VAL A 70 -11.65 -12.96 8.73
C VAL A 70 -10.78 -11.83 9.25
N HIS A 71 -11.12 -11.35 10.43
CA HIS A 71 -10.25 -10.42 11.13
C HIS A 71 -9.01 -11.21 11.54
N ARG A 72 -7.97 -11.10 10.72
CA ARG A 72 -6.68 -11.66 11.09
C ARG A 72 -6.25 -11.01 12.39
N HIS A 73 -5.90 -11.82 13.34
CA HIS A 73 -5.24 -11.40 14.57
C HIS A 73 -3.76 -11.62 14.34
N PHE A 74 -2.97 -10.59 14.57
CA PHE A 74 -1.52 -10.66 14.50
C PHE A 74 -0.97 -10.45 15.89
N ASP A 75 0.12 -11.12 16.21
CA ASP A 75 0.84 -10.88 17.43
C ASP A 75 1.58 -9.54 17.40
N PRO A 76 1.80 -8.90 18.57
CA PRO A 76 2.56 -7.67 18.63
C PRO A 76 3.95 -7.82 18.02
N GLY A 77 4.34 -6.90 17.12
CA GLY A 77 5.63 -6.91 16.44
C GLY A 77 5.81 -8.00 15.38
N GLU A 78 4.75 -8.79 15.09
CA GLU A 78 4.83 -9.87 14.12
C GLU A 78 4.96 -9.34 12.68
N ARG A 79 4.11 -8.38 12.29
CA ARG A 79 3.92 -8.04 10.88
C ARG A 79 3.64 -6.56 10.66
N CYS A 80 4.15 -6.03 9.53
CA CYS A 80 3.62 -4.83 8.91
C CYS A 80 3.25 -5.09 7.45
N GLU A 81 2.28 -4.33 6.95
CA GLU A 81 1.88 -4.32 5.55
C GLU A 81 2.19 -2.95 4.95
N VAL A 82 2.64 -2.94 3.70
CA VAL A 82 2.96 -1.70 2.98
C VAL A 82 2.35 -1.69 1.59
N ASP A 83 1.95 -0.51 1.14
CA ASP A 83 1.39 -0.28 -0.19
C ASP A 83 1.59 1.17 -0.62
N TYR A 84 1.41 1.42 -1.93
CA TYR A 84 1.28 2.77 -2.45
C TYR A 84 -0.20 3.11 -2.66
N ALA A 85 -0.57 4.35 -2.33
CA ALA A 85 -1.87 4.86 -2.72
C ALA A 85 -1.98 4.95 -4.24
N GLY A 86 -3.14 4.55 -4.78
CA GLY A 86 -3.41 4.70 -6.22
C GLY A 86 -3.55 6.17 -6.64
N ASP A 87 -3.98 7.02 -5.71
CA ASP A 87 -4.12 8.46 -5.94
C ASP A 87 -2.78 9.18 -5.70
N LYS A 88 -2.42 10.09 -6.60
CA LYS A 88 -1.27 10.96 -6.48
C LYS A 88 -1.64 12.29 -5.82
N ILE A 89 -0.64 13.01 -5.32
CA ILE A 89 -0.80 14.35 -4.78
C ILE A 89 -0.02 15.32 -5.70
N GLU A 90 -0.67 16.39 -6.08
CA GLU A 90 -0.07 17.46 -6.88
C GLU A 90 0.54 18.54 -5.98
N TRP A 91 1.63 19.14 -6.45
CA TRP A 91 2.26 20.30 -5.83
C TRP A 91 2.90 21.19 -6.91
N ILE A 92 3.06 22.47 -6.60
CA ILE A 92 3.68 23.43 -7.50
C ILE A 92 5.13 23.62 -7.12
N ASP A 93 6.04 23.34 -8.02
CA ASP A 93 7.44 23.66 -7.85
C ASP A 93 7.62 25.18 -8.00
N VAL A 94 7.90 25.85 -6.87
CA VAL A 94 8.02 27.32 -6.81
C VAL A 94 9.11 27.87 -7.73
N LYS A 95 10.13 27.05 -8.05
CA LYS A 95 11.26 27.48 -8.90
C LYS A 95 10.92 27.45 -10.39
N SER A 96 10.20 26.42 -10.82
CA SER A 96 9.85 26.25 -12.24
C SER A 96 8.41 26.67 -12.57
N GLY A 97 7.53 26.82 -11.57
CA GLY A 97 6.10 27.03 -11.74
C GLY A 97 5.34 25.80 -12.25
N GLU A 98 6.02 24.66 -12.38
CA GLU A 98 5.42 23.42 -12.89
C GLU A 98 4.61 22.71 -11.82
N VAL A 99 3.49 22.11 -12.24
CA VAL A 99 2.74 21.17 -11.40
C VAL A 99 3.42 19.81 -11.48
N LYS A 100 3.84 19.29 -10.33
CA LYS A 100 4.47 17.98 -10.20
C LYS A 100 3.58 17.06 -9.35
N GLU A 101 3.67 15.78 -9.62
CA GLU A 101 2.95 14.74 -8.89
C GLU A 101 3.90 13.94 -8.00
N VAL A 102 3.38 13.49 -6.86
CA VAL A 102 4.06 12.56 -5.97
C VAL A 102 3.17 11.37 -5.65
N VAL A 103 3.79 10.25 -5.33
CA VAL A 103 3.12 9.02 -4.89
C VAL A 103 3.19 8.91 -3.38
N VAL A 104 2.20 8.28 -2.76
CA VAL A 104 2.11 8.14 -1.30
C VAL A 104 2.36 6.70 -0.90
N PHE A 105 3.44 6.49 -0.15
CA PHE A 105 3.74 5.23 0.53
C PHE A 105 2.99 5.18 1.85
N VAL A 106 2.36 4.04 2.16
CA VAL A 106 1.64 3.80 3.41
C VAL A 106 2.10 2.48 4.01
N GLY A 107 2.38 2.50 5.31
CA GLY A 107 2.68 1.31 6.10
C GLY A 107 1.81 1.21 7.34
N ILE A 108 1.48 0.00 7.75
CA ILE A 108 0.64 -0.28 8.91
C ILE A 108 1.16 -1.48 9.69
N LEU A 109 1.29 -1.35 11.01
CA LEU A 109 1.58 -2.48 11.89
C LEU A 109 0.35 -3.38 12.05
N GLY A 110 0.59 -4.68 12.15
CA GLY A 110 -0.49 -5.68 12.17
C GLY A 110 -1.33 -5.65 13.44
N PHE A 111 -0.71 -5.53 14.60
CA PHE A 111 -1.38 -5.58 15.89
C PHE A 111 -2.04 -4.26 16.28
N SER A 112 -1.26 -3.20 16.47
CA SER A 112 -1.77 -1.88 16.88
C SER A 112 -2.53 -1.16 15.78
N GLN A 113 -2.29 -1.54 14.54
CA GLN A 113 -2.73 -0.84 13.34
C GLN A 113 -2.21 0.60 13.26
N LYS A 114 -1.05 0.88 13.86
CA LYS A 114 -0.37 2.17 13.76
C LYS A 114 0.03 2.42 12.31
N ILE A 115 -0.34 3.59 11.79
CA ILE A 115 -0.17 3.96 10.39
C ILE A 115 0.98 4.96 10.25
N PHE A 116 1.79 4.74 9.24
CA PHE A 116 2.78 5.66 8.70
C PHE A 116 2.45 5.99 7.25
N ALA A 117 2.61 7.22 6.83
CA ALA A 117 2.52 7.61 5.43
C ALA A 117 3.52 8.70 5.10
N GLU A 118 4.08 8.63 3.90
CA GLU A 118 4.94 9.66 3.32
C GLU A 118 4.77 9.73 1.81
N SER A 119 5.11 10.85 1.22
CA SER A 119 5.17 11.00 -0.23
C SER A 119 6.60 10.93 -0.75
N THR A 120 6.75 10.35 -1.95
CA THR A 120 8.01 10.27 -2.69
C THR A 120 7.78 10.70 -4.14
N VAL A 121 8.84 11.13 -4.81
CA VAL A 121 8.77 11.56 -6.22
C VAL A 121 8.37 10.43 -7.16
N ASP A 122 8.75 9.20 -6.81
CA ASP A 122 8.39 7.99 -7.58
C ASP A 122 8.37 6.76 -6.64
N GLN A 123 8.03 5.61 -7.22
CA GLN A 123 7.99 4.31 -6.52
C GLN A 123 9.24 3.46 -6.78
N LYS A 124 10.31 4.05 -7.33
CA LYS A 124 11.52 3.31 -7.70
C LYS A 124 12.26 2.78 -6.49
N GLY A 125 13.13 1.79 -6.72
CA GLY A 125 13.78 0.98 -5.69
C GLY A 125 14.37 1.76 -4.52
N ASP A 126 15.17 2.80 -4.80
CA ASP A 126 15.80 3.58 -3.74
C ASP A 126 14.77 4.32 -2.86
N ASN A 127 13.77 4.96 -3.47
CA ASN A 127 12.71 5.63 -2.73
C ASN A 127 11.88 4.63 -1.92
N PHE A 128 11.59 3.46 -2.49
CA PHE A 128 10.88 2.39 -1.80
C PHE A 128 11.63 1.89 -0.57
N VAL A 129 12.94 1.61 -0.70
CA VAL A 129 13.78 1.19 0.43
C VAL A 129 13.91 2.29 1.48
N ARG A 130 14.12 3.56 1.06
CA ARG A 130 14.18 4.71 1.98
C ARG A 130 12.88 4.89 2.76
N SER A 131 11.72 4.67 2.12
CA SER A 131 10.41 4.73 2.78
C SER A 131 10.27 3.67 3.87
N HIS A 132 10.76 2.45 3.64
CA HIS A 132 10.79 1.42 4.67
C HIS A 132 11.67 1.80 5.87
N VAL A 133 12.86 2.33 5.62
CA VAL A 133 13.78 2.77 6.68
C VAL A 133 13.12 3.87 7.53
N ARG A 134 12.48 4.87 6.91
CA ARG A 134 11.77 5.93 7.64
C ARG A 134 10.57 5.40 8.39
N MET A 135 9.82 4.47 7.80
CA MET A 135 8.70 3.79 8.45
C MET A 135 9.14 3.03 9.71
N TYR A 136 10.23 2.25 9.65
CA TYR A 136 10.74 1.55 10.82
C TYR A 136 11.22 2.52 11.91
N LYS A 137 11.89 3.60 11.53
CA LYS A 137 12.25 4.68 12.48
C LYS A 137 11.01 5.29 13.15
N TYR A 138 9.93 5.54 12.39
CA TYR A 138 8.66 6.05 12.92
C TYR A 138 7.97 5.07 13.86
N PHE A 139 8.02 3.78 13.56
CA PHE A 139 7.49 2.74 14.44
C PHE A 139 8.35 2.48 15.68
N GLY A 140 9.57 3.00 15.71
CA GLY A 140 10.51 2.79 16.82
C GLY A 140 11.12 1.40 16.85
N GLY A 141 11.02 0.63 15.77
CA GLY A 141 11.55 -0.72 15.66
C GLY A 141 11.08 -1.44 14.40
N VAL A 142 11.47 -2.68 14.25
CA VAL A 142 11.31 -3.48 13.04
C VAL A 142 10.42 -4.69 13.30
N PRO A 143 9.32 -4.89 12.55
CA PRO A 143 8.50 -6.08 12.65
C PRO A 143 9.25 -7.32 12.12
N LYS A 144 8.85 -8.50 12.58
CA LYS A 144 9.43 -9.77 12.12
C LYS A 144 9.23 -9.98 10.62
N ILE A 145 8.06 -9.59 10.11
CA ILE A 145 7.66 -9.78 8.71
C ILE A 145 7.19 -8.44 8.15
N THR A 146 7.69 -8.11 6.96
CA THR A 146 7.20 -6.98 6.15
C THR A 146 6.56 -7.51 4.88
N VAL A 147 5.32 -7.09 4.62
CA VAL A 147 4.51 -7.55 3.50
C VAL A 147 4.27 -6.41 2.52
N PRO A 148 5.09 -6.32 1.47
CA PRO A 148 4.82 -5.41 0.37
C PRO A 148 3.70 -5.95 -0.52
N ASP A 149 3.11 -5.07 -1.35
CA ASP A 149 2.35 -5.53 -2.49
C ASP A 149 3.25 -6.39 -3.39
N CYS A 150 2.65 -7.42 -3.96
CA CYS A 150 3.24 -8.02 -5.14
C CYS A 150 3.29 -6.90 -6.19
N LEU A 151 4.49 -6.37 -6.43
CA LEU A 151 4.75 -5.21 -7.29
C LEU A 151 4.06 -5.39 -8.66
N LYS A 152 2.77 -5.09 -8.70
CA LYS A 152 1.97 -5.06 -9.94
C LYS A 152 2.30 -3.87 -10.81
N GLN A 153 3.20 -3.00 -10.37
CA GLN A 153 3.52 -1.80 -11.11
C GLN A 153 4.61 -2.09 -12.14
N GLY A 154 4.19 -2.27 -13.36
CA GLY A 154 5.06 -2.49 -14.50
C GLY A 154 5.08 -3.93 -15.03
N VAL A 155 4.28 -4.84 -14.48
CA VAL A 155 4.24 -6.22 -14.94
C VAL A 155 2.97 -6.48 -15.72
N THR A 156 2.96 -6.03 -16.96
CA THR A 156 2.08 -6.61 -18.01
C THR A 156 2.47 -8.07 -18.33
N ARG A 157 3.55 -8.54 -17.75
CA ARG A 157 4.00 -9.95 -17.72
C ARG A 157 4.67 -10.16 -16.39
N CYS A 158 4.38 -11.27 -15.70
CA CYS A 158 5.11 -11.78 -14.55
C CYS A 158 6.59 -12.03 -14.89
N HIS A 159 7.30 -10.99 -15.25
CA HIS A 159 8.73 -11.02 -15.34
C HIS A 159 9.26 -10.51 -14.01
N ARG A 160 9.51 -11.55 -13.14
CA ARG A 160 10.70 -11.59 -12.33
C ARG A 160 11.14 -10.19 -11.90
N TYR A 161 10.94 -9.94 -10.62
CA TYR A 161 11.66 -8.94 -9.84
C TYR A 161 12.71 -8.23 -10.68
N ASP A 162 12.64 -6.92 -10.79
CA ASP A 162 13.81 -6.15 -11.20
C ASP A 162 14.94 -6.60 -10.28
N PRO A 163 15.98 -7.29 -10.76
CA PRO A 163 17.01 -7.89 -9.93
C PRO A 163 17.70 -6.85 -9.03
N GLU A 164 17.74 -5.59 -9.49
CA GLU A 164 18.37 -4.49 -8.75
C GLU A 164 17.52 -4.06 -7.54
N ILE A 165 16.21 -3.91 -7.72
CA ILE A 165 15.29 -3.60 -6.61
C ILE A 165 15.30 -4.75 -5.59
N ASN A 166 15.29 -5.98 -6.06
CA ASN A 166 15.32 -7.15 -5.20
C ASN A 166 16.58 -7.18 -4.31
N ARG A 167 17.78 -6.93 -4.88
CA ARG A 167 19.04 -6.92 -4.11
C ARG A 167 19.05 -5.82 -3.05
N SER A 168 18.67 -4.60 -3.40
CA SER A 168 18.61 -3.47 -2.45
C SER A 168 17.63 -3.73 -1.32
N TYR A 169 16.46 -4.26 -1.67
CA TYR A 169 15.41 -4.55 -0.70
C TYR A 169 15.78 -5.73 0.21
N GLN A 170 16.42 -6.78 -0.34
CA GLN A 170 16.94 -7.90 0.44
C GLN A 170 18.07 -7.47 1.38
N SER A 171 18.99 -6.63 0.90
CA SER A 171 20.06 -6.07 1.75
C SER A 171 19.47 -5.29 2.93
N MET A 172 18.48 -4.42 2.68
CA MET A 172 17.79 -3.70 3.74
C MET A 172 17.11 -4.67 4.72
N ALA A 173 16.44 -5.70 4.22
CA ALA A 173 15.75 -6.67 5.06
C ALA A 173 16.71 -7.44 5.97
N GLN A 174 17.91 -7.78 5.47
CA GLN A 174 18.96 -8.44 6.26
C GLN A 174 19.50 -7.52 7.35
N ASP A 175 19.83 -6.26 7.01
CA ASP A 175 20.36 -5.29 7.99
C ASP A 175 19.36 -4.96 9.09
N PHE A 176 18.07 -4.88 8.76
CA PHE A 176 17.00 -4.65 9.73
C PHE A 176 16.48 -5.94 10.39
N GLY A 177 16.91 -7.11 9.93
CA GLY A 177 16.50 -8.40 10.48
C GLY A 177 15.01 -8.72 10.28
N THR A 178 14.37 -8.21 9.23
CA THR A 178 12.99 -8.50 8.87
C THR A 178 12.92 -9.48 7.70
N VAL A 179 11.83 -10.23 7.59
CA VAL A 179 11.59 -11.13 6.45
C VAL A 179 10.60 -10.47 5.51
N ILE A 180 10.97 -10.39 4.23
CA ILE A 180 10.06 -9.87 3.21
C ILE A 180 9.19 -11.01 2.68
N VAL A 181 7.89 -10.90 2.85
CA VAL A 181 6.89 -11.87 2.36
C VAL A 181 5.89 -11.15 1.47
N PRO A 182 6.07 -11.12 0.15
CA PRO A 182 5.12 -10.49 -0.74
C PRO A 182 3.72 -11.08 -0.61
N ALA A 183 2.69 -10.23 -0.71
CA ALA A 183 1.32 -10.67 -0.72
C ALA A 183 1.07 -11.60 -1.93
N ARG A 184 0.24 -12.63 -1.75
CA ARG A 184 -0.08 -13.57 -2.82
C ARG A 184 -0.86 -12.88 -3.94
N PRO A 185 -0.51 -13.12 -5.22
CA PRO A 185 -1.28 -12.60 -6.33
C PRO A 185 -2.74 -13.04 -6.26
N ARG A 186 -3.67 -12.15 -6.56
CA ARG A 186 -5.13 -12.40 -6.57
C ARG A 186 -5.75 -12.82 -5.23
N HIS A 187 -5.06 -12.57 -4.11
CA HIS A 187 -5.60 -12.77 -2.77
C HIS A 187 -5.74 -11.43 -2.02
N PRO A 188 -6.78 -10.61 -2.32
CA PRO A 188 -6.97 -9.29 -1.71
C PRO A 188 -7.09 -9.35 -0.18
N LYS A 189 -7.50 -10.50 0.36
CA LYS A 189 -7.55 -10.71 1.82
C LYS A 189 -6.19 -10.59 2.49
N ASP A 190 -5.08 -10.79 1.78
CA ASP A 190 -3.74 -10.73 2.38
C ASP A 190 -3.28 -9.31 2.73
N LYS A 191 -3.97 -8.28 2.24
CA LYS A 191 -3.64 -6.86 2.35
C LYS A 191 -4.76 -5.97 2.94
N GLY A 192 -5.77 -6.57 3.50
CA GLY A 192 -6.95 -5.82 3.96
C GLY A 192 -6.63 -4.70 4.96
N LEU A 193 -5.52 -4.80 5.73
CA LEU A 193 -5.13 -3.77 6.67
C LEU A 193 -4.57 -2.54 5.95
N VAL A 194 -3.59 -2.73 5.06
CA VAL A 194 -2.95 -1.60 4.37
C VAL A 194 -3.90 -0.91 3.39
N GLU A 195 -4.78 -1.64 2.73
CA GLU A 195 -5.82 -1.03 1.90
C GLU A 195 -6.76 -0.13 2.72
N GLY A 196 -7.13 -0.58 3.92
CA GLY A 196 -7.89 0.22 4.88
C GLY A 196 -7.12 1.45 5.35
N ALA A 197 -5.80 1.30 5.61
CA ALA A 197 -4.92 2.39 6.01
C ALA A 197 -4.78 3.44 4.89
N VAL A 198 -4.57 3.03 3.66
CA VAL A 198 -4.54 3.93 2.48
C VAL A 198 -5.84 4.72 2.38
N LYS A 199 -6.99 4.03 2.43
CA LYS A 199 -8.30 4.69 2.30
C LYS A 199 -8.54 5.74 3.39
N ILE A 200 -8.24 5.43 4.66
CA ILE A 200 -8.49 6.36 5.77
C ILE A 200 -7.54 7.55 5.72
N THR A 201 -6.27 7.31 5.41
CA THR A 201 -5.23 8.35 5.33
C THR A 201 -5.51 9.31 4.18
N MET A 202 -5.72 8.79 2.97
CA MET A 202 -6.00 9.61 1.79
C MET A 202 -7.31 10.37 1.90
N ARG A 203 -8.35 9.76 2.48
CA ARG A 203 -9.62 10.45 2.72
C ARG A 203 -9.46 11.63 3.67
N LEU A 204 -8.74 11.46 4.79
CA LEU A 204 -8.49 12.54 5.75
C LEU A 204 -7.63 13.63 5.14
N PHE A 205 -6.56 13.25 4.44
CA PHE A 205 -5.65 14.18 3.77
C PHE A 205 -6.40 15.02 2.72
N LYS A 206 -7.13 14.38 1.79
CA LYS A 206 -7.91 15.08 0.77
C LYS A 206 -8.97 15.99 1.37
N TRP A 207 -9.64 15.60 2.44
CA TRP A 207 -10.62 16.43 3.11
C TRP A 207 -9.98 17.63 3.78
N ARG A 208 -8.90 17.45 4.54
CA ARG A 208 -8.23 18.50 5.31
C ARG A 208 -7.59 19.54 4.39
N TYR A 209 -6.91 19.08 3.36
CA TYR A 209 -6.12 19.91 2.46
C TYR A 209 -6.81 20.21 1.11
N ARG A 210 -8.12 20.02 0.99
CA ARG A 210 -8.87 20.22 -0.26
C ARG A 210 -8.80 21.61 -0.88
N LYS A 211 -8.39 22.61 -0.10
CA LYS A 211 -8.22 24.01 -0.52
C LYS A 211 -6.77 24.49 -0.43
N HIS A 212 -5.87 23.60 -0.05
CA HIS A 212 -4.46 23.92 0.14
C HIS A 212 -3.67 23.54 -1.11
N MET A 213 -2.76 24.43 -1.50
CA MET A 213 -1.86 24.22 -2.62
C MET A 213 -0.45 24.00 -2.05
N PHE A 214 0.07 22.81 -2.24
CA PHE A 214 1.40 22.45 -1.76
C PHE A 214 2.48 23.02 -2.67
N THR A 215 3.59 23.42 -2.06
CA THR A 215 4.72 24.04 -2.74
C THR A 215 6.02 23.24 -2.60
N SER A 216 6.01 22.19 -1.80
CA SER A 216 7.17 21.31 -1.62
C SER A 216 6.78 19.91 -1.17
N LEU A 217 7.66 18.94 -1.47
CA LEU A 217 7.55 17.57 -0.96
C LEU A 217 7.59 17.51 0.58
N ALA A 218 8.41 18.39 1.20
CA ALA A 218 8.52 18.44 2.65
C ALA A 218 7.21 18.87 3.32
N GLU A 219 6.51 19.82 2.71
CA GLU A 219 5.20 20.29 3.17
C GLU A 219 4.13 19.18 3.08
N ILE A 220 4.10 18.43 1.96
CA ILE A 220 3.20 17.28 1.82
C ILE A 220 3.50 16.22 2.88
N ASN A 221 4.78 15.93 3.14
CA ASN A 221 5.17 14.95 4.14
C ASN A 221 4.80 15.38 5.55
N ALA A 222 4.94 16.64 5.89
CA ALA A 222 4.48 17.19 7.17
C ALA A 222 2.96 17.03 7.32
N ALA A 223 2.19 17.32 6.27
CA ALA A 223 0.74 17.17 6.24
C ALA A 223 0.29 15.70 6.36
N LEU A 224 0.97 14.76 5.68
CA LEU A 224 0.70 13.33 5.80
C LEU A 224 0.98 12.81 7.20
N LEU A 225 2.12 13.20 7.81
CA LEU A 225 2.44 12.83 9.19
C LEU A 225 1.45 13.39 10.20
N ALA A 226 0.96 14.62 10.00
CA ALA A 226 -0.11 15.20 10.83
C ALA A 226 -1.42 14.39 10.72
N CYS A 227 -1.79 13.96 9.52
CA CYS A 227 -2.93 13.07 9.32
C CYS A 227 -2.72 11.71 10.00
N CYS A 228 -1.52 11.13 9.90
CA CYS A 228 -1.19 9.87 10.57
C CYS A 228 -1.28 10.02 12.09
N SER A 229 -0.75 11.10 12.67
CA SER A 229 -0.86 11.37 14.11
C SER A 229 -2.31 11.42 14.56
N GLU A 230 -3.15 12.19 13.88
CA GLU A 230 -4.58 12.27 14.22
C GLU A 230 -5.29 10.91 14.15
N ILE A 231 -5.01 10.12 13.10
CA ILE A 231 -5.60 8.80 12.95
C ILE A 231 -5.11 7.86 14.07
N ASN A 232 -3.81 7.93 14.40
CA ASN A 232 -3.19 7.06 15.40
C ASN A 232 -3.59 7.41 16.84
N ASP A 233 -3.92 8.67 17.11
CA ASP A 233 -4.36 9.13 18.45
C ASP A 233 -5.86 8.94 18.67
N LYS A 234 -6.63 8.82 17.59
CA LYS A 234 -8.08 8.57 17.69
C LYS A 234 -8.36 7.17 18.19
N ALA A 235 -9.27 7.04 19.17
CA ALA A 235 -9.73 5.75 19.65
C ALA A 235 -10.29 4.90 18.51
N HIS A 236 -9.78 3.69 18.37
CA HIS A 236 -10.24 2.75 17.35
C HIS A 236 -11.65 2.25 17.73
N THR A 237 -12.58 2.28 16.79
CA THR A 237 -14.00 1.91 17.04
C THR A 237 -14.17 0.51 17.64
N ARG A 238 -13.35 -0.44 17.23
CA ARG A 238 -13.41 -1.84 17.71
C ARG A 238 -12.67 -2.04 19.03
N PHE A 239 -11.44 -1.51 19.15
CA PHE A 239 -10.58 -1.79 20.32
C PHE A 239 -10.80 -0.81 21.47
N LYS A 240 -11.53 0.30 21.25
CA LYS A 240 -11.83 1.36 22.21
C LYS A 240 -10.60 2.11 22.77
N ILE A 241 -9.41 1.77 22.30
CA ILE A 241 -8.14 2.46 22.60
C ILE A 241 -7.53 3.00 21.31
N SER A 242 -6.63 3.97 21.40
CA SER A 242 -5.96 4.51 20.23
C SER A 242 -4.90 3.53 19.68
N ARG A 243 -4.54 3.71 18.41
CA ARG A 243 -3.45 2.93 17.80
C ARG A 243 -2.12 3.20 18.50
N ASN A 244 -1.85 4.46 18.86
CA ASN A 244 -0.66 4.86 19.60
C ASN A 244 -0.63 4.21 20.99
N GLN A 245 -1.74 4.19 21.71
CA GLN A 245 -1.81 3.53 23.02
C GLN A 245 -1.57 2.02 22.90
N SER A 246 -2.21 1.35 21.92
CA SER A 246 -2.01 -0.08 21.66
C SER A 246 -0.57 -0.39 21.29
N TRP A 247 0.03 0.43 20.42
CA TRP A 247 1.44 0.31 20.04
C TRP A 247 2.37 0.49 21.23
N GLN A 248 2.22 1.57 22.00
CA GLN A 248 3.12 1.90 23.09
C GLN A 248 3.09 0.86 24.22
N THR A 249 1.89 0.34 24.55
CA THR A 249 1.71 -0.56 25.68
C THR A 249 2.03 -2.01 25.38
N LYS A 250 1.88 -2.45 24.11
CA LYS A 250 1.96 -3.88 23.78
C LYS A 250 2.92 -4.20 22.62
N GLU A 251 3.03 -3.35 21.61
CA GLU A 251 3.72 -3.72 20.37
C GLU A 251 5.16 -3.21 20.32
N LEU A 252 5.43 -2.00 20.85
CA LEU A 252 6.76 -1.38 20.76
C LEU A 252 7.86 -2.29 21.35
N SER A 253 7.63 -2.92 22.49
CA SER A 253 8.60 -3.82 23.13
C SER A 253 8.82 -5.14 22.38
N GLN A 254 7.96 -5.48 21.44
CA GLN A 254 8.03 -6.69 20.62
C GLN A 254 8.65 -6.46 19.25
N LEU A 255 8.82 -5.19 18.85
CA LEU A 255 9.56 -4.85 17.65
C LEU A 255 11.06 -5.10 17.89
N LYS A 256 11.76 -5.55 16.84
CA LYS A 256 13.22 -5.67 16.89
C LYS A 256 13.83 -4.26 16.96
N ALA A 257 14.96 -4.15 17.65
CA ALA A 257 15.72 -2.90 17.71
C ALA A 257 16.15 -2.45 16.31
N LEU A 258 16.16 -1.13 16.10
CA LEU A 258 16.74 -0.55 14.90
C LEU A 258 18.26 -0.81 14.85
N PRO A 259 18.87 -0.95 13.66
CA PRO A 259 20.31 -1.02 13.53
C PRO A 259 20.98 0.20 14.18
N LEU A 260 22.11 -0.02 14.86
CA LEU A 260 22.86 1.07 15.50
C LEU A 260 23.46 2.04 14.48
N ASN A 261 23.92 1.50 13.34
CA ASN A 261 24.46 2.30 12.26
C ASN A 261 23.35 2.80 11.34
N GLU A 262 23.52 3.99 10.82
CA GLU A 262 22.59 4.51 9.82
C GLU A 262 22.68 3.68 8.55
N TYR A 263 21.56 3.07 8.16
CA TYR A 263 21.48 2.27 6.93
C TYR A 263 21.64 3.17 5.71
N GLN A 264 22.63 2.86 4.90
CA GLN A 264 22.86 3.52 3.63
C GLN A 264 22.20 2.72 2.51
N VAL A 265 21.18 3.29 1.91
CA VAL A 265 20.53 2.68 0.75
C VAL A 265 21.53 2.55 -0.38
N ALA A 266 21.68 1.34 -0.91
CA ALA A 266 22.57 1.05 -2.01
C ALA A 266 21.79 0.57 -3.23
N SER A 267 22.13 1.10 -4.40
CA SER A 267 21.69 0.60 -5.70
C SER A 267 22.69 -0.44 -6.19
N TYR A 268 22.19 -1.50 -6.83
CA TYR A 268 23.03 -2.58 -7.35
C TYR A 268 22.83 -2.71 -8.86
N LYS A 269 23.94 -2.92 -9.58
CA LYS A 269 23.94 -3.17 -11.02
C LYS A 269 25.02 -4.17 -11.36
N THR A 270 24.73 -5.12 -12.23
CA THR A 270 25.77 -5.94 -12.86
C THR A 270 26.20 -5.26 -14.17
N ALA A 271 27.48 -5.07 -14.37
CA ALA A 271 28.05 -4.43 -15.56
C ALA A 271 29.22 -5.25 -16.11
N THR A 272 29.50 -5.12 -17.40
CA THR A 272 30.71 -5.68 -17.99
C THR A 272 31.78 -4.59 -18.00
N VAL A 273 33.02 -4.94 -17.62
CA VAL A 273 34.18 -4.03 -17.71
C VAL A 273 34.57 -3.87 -19.17
N TRP A 274 34.57 -2.64 -19.65
CA TRP A 274 34.86 -2.34 -21.03
C TRP A 274 36.35 -2.51 -21.35
N ALA A 275 36.70 -2.50 -22.64
CA ALA A 275 38.07 -2.66 -23.11
C ALA A 275 39.05 -1.59 -22.57
N ASP A 276 38.54 -0.41 -22.25
CA ASP A 276 39.27 0.71 -21.66
C ASP A 276 39.40 0.62 -20.12
N GLY A 277 38.89 -0.47 -19.51
CA GLY A 277 38.96 -0.68 -18.06
C GLY A 277 37.91 0.11 -17.25
N HIS A 278 36.77 0.47 -17.83
CA HIS A 278 35.74 1.16 -17.11
C HIS A 278 34.42 0.39 -17.08
N VAL A 279 33.60 0.67 -16.06
CA VAL A 279 32.20 0.29 -16.00
C VAL A 279 31.33 1.52 -16.03
N ASN A 280 30.16 1.41 -16.67
CA ASN A 280 29.17 2.48 -16.68
C ASN A 280 28.12 2.25 -15.59
N PHE A 281 27.94 3.24 -14.73
CA PHE A 281 26.85 3.33 -13.76
C PHE A 281 26.21 4.71 -13.79
N GLU A 282 24.92 4.80 -14.09
CA GLU A 282 24.13 6.05 -14.19
C GLU A 282 24.80 7.12 -15.10
N ASN A 283 25.29 6.69 -16.26
CA ASN A 283 25.98 7.52 -17.25
C ASN A 283 27.33 8.11 -16.76
N MET A 284 27.87 7.60 -15.66
CA MET A 284 29.20 7.90 -15.18
C MET A 284 30.11 6.67 -15.36
N TYR A 285 31.39 6.92 -15.60
CA TYR A 285 32.39 5.89 -15.83
C TYR A 285 33.31 5.76 -14.64
N TYR A 286 33.50 4.53 -14.17
CA TYR A 286 34.32 4.23 -13.01
C TYR A 286 35.41 3.23 -13.42
N SER A 287 36.67 3.55 -13.12
CA SER A 287 37.80 2.71 -13.48
C SER A 287 37.83 1.42 -12.67
N VAL A 288 38.27 0.36 -13.32
CA VAL A 288 38.49 -0.98 -12.74
C VAL A 288 39.87 -1.45 -13.15
N PRO A 289 40.60 -2.20 -12.29
CA PRO A 289 41.90 -2.74 -12.67
C PRO A 289 41.82 -3.51 -13.99
N HIS A 290 42.77 -3.27 -14.88
CA HIS A 290 42.74 -3.74 -16.28
C HIS A 290 42.68 -5.28 -16.44
N GLN A 291 43.10 -6.03 -15.44
CA GLN A 291 43.00 -7.50 -15.41
C GLN A 291 41.54 -8.01 -15.45
N TYR A 292 40.57 -7.18 -15.12
CA TYR A 292 39.15 -7.55 -15.15
C TYR A 292 38.41 -7.12 -16.43
N ARG A 293 39.16 -6.74 -17.49
CA ARG A 293 38.56 -6.40 -18.79
C ARG A 293 37.72 -7.55 -19.36
N GLY A 294 36.51 -7.23 -19.80
CA GLY A 294 35.57 -8.22 -20.33
C GLY A 294 34.82 -9.00 -19.26
N GLU A 295 35.22 -8.92 -17.99
CA GLU A 295 34.55 -9.60 -16.89
C GLU A 295 33.26 -8.92 -16.50
N ARG A 296 32.32 -9.73 -15.97
CA ARG A 296 31.08 -9.22 -15.36
C ARG A 296 31.34 -8.94 -13.87
N VAL A 297 31.09 -7.71 -13.49
CA VAL A 297 31.30 -7.23 -12.12
C VAL A 297 30.00 -6.74 -11.52
N ASP A 298 29.87 -6.81 -10.21
CA ASP A 298 28.77 -6.23 -9.47
C ASP A 298 29.15 -4.84 -8.98
N VAL A 299 28.33 -3.85 -9.31
CA VAL A 299 28.44 -2.47 -8.87
C VAL A 299 27.45 -2.23 -7.75
N LYS A 300 27.94 -1.79 -6.59
CA LYS A 300 27.13 -1.34 -5.44
C LYS A 300 27.36 0.16 -5.26
N ALA A 301 26.33 0.94 -5.40
CA ALA A 301 26.41 2.39 -5.27
C ALA A 301 25.56 2.89 -4.10
N THR A 302 26.19 3.55 -3.14
CA THR A 302 25.55 4.31 -2.06
C THR A 302 25.40 5.78 -2.48
N ASP A 303 24.93 6.65 -1.59
CA ASP A 303 24.88 8.09 -1.87
C ASP A 303 26.26 8.72 -2.06
N LYS A 304 27.31 8.14 -1.45
CA LYS A 304 28.66 8.70 -1.44
C LYS A 304 29.65 7.91 -2.28
N PHE A 305 29.51 6.59 -2.35
CA PHE A 305 30.53 5.70 -2.95
C PHE A 305 29.92 4.76 -3.98
N VAL A 306 30.73 4.42 -4.96
CA VAL A 306 30.52 3.33 -5.92
C VAL A 306 31.59 2.28 -5.66
N GLU A 307 31.18 1.11 -5.23
CA GLU A 307 32.03 -0.05 -4.96
C GLU A 307 31.83 -1.08 -6.07
N ILE A 308 32.91 -1.65 -6.57
CA ILE A 308 32.88 -2.63 -7.67
C ILE A 308 33.43 -3.95 -7.13
N TYR A 309 32.70 -5.02 -7.39
CA TYR A 309 33.00 -6.37 -6.88
C TYR A 309 33.12 -7.36 -8.02
N PHE A 310 34.10 -8.23 -7.93
CA PHE A 310 34.26 -9.42 -8.76
C PHE A 310 34.36 -10.66 -7.87
N ALA A 311 33.52 -11.68 -8.13
CA ALA A 311 33.40 -12.89 -7.32
C ALA A 311 33.30 -12.61 -5.80
N SER A 312 32.52 -11.59 -5.42
CA SER A 312 32.32 -11.12 -4.03
C SER A 312 33.51 -10.39 -3.41
N GLU A 313 34.60 -10.23 -4.10
CA GLU A 313 35.76 -9.44 -3.67
C GLU A 313 35.66 -8.01 -4.21
N ARG A 314 35.87 -7.00 -3.33
CA ARG A 314 35.86 -5.60 -3.74
C ARG A 314 37.14 -5.24 -4.45
N ILE A 315 37.05 -4.96 -5.76
CA ILE A 315 38.19 -4.69 -6.65
C ILE A 315 38.41 -3.20 -6.90
N ALA A 316 37.43 -2.35 -6.67
CA ALA A 316 37.55 -0.89 -6.77
C ALA A 316 36.53 -0.16 -5.90
N VAL A 317 36.84 1.08 -5.50
CA VAL A 317 35.96 2.00 -4.82
C VAL A 317 36.22 3.43 -5.32
N HIS A 318 35.12 4.17 -5.56
CA HIS A 318 35.17 5.54 -6.05
C HIS A 318 34.16 6.42 -5.32
N GLU A 319 34.41 7.70 -5.22
CA GLU A 319 33.35 8.64 -4.87
C GLU A 319 32.28 8.65 -5.98
N ARG A 320 31.01 8.65 -5.56
CA ARG A 320 29.91 8.68 -6.53
C ARG A 320 29.80 10.06 -7.17
N SER A 321 30.06 10.13 -8.45
CA SER A 321 29.80 11.32 -9.26
C SER A 321 28.36 11.33 -9.75
N ARG A 322 27.71 12.49 -9.71
CA ARG A 322 26.40 12.72 -10.32
C ARG A 322 26.54 13.86 -11.32
N ARG A 323 26.00 13.71 -12.51
CA ARG A 323 25.84 14.88 -13.39
C ARG A 323 24.85 15.84 -12.74
N SER A 324 25.29 17.08 -12.51
CA SER A 324 24.47 18.21 -12.10
C SER A 324 23.46 18.58 -13.21
#